data_2ec002a916557c30498cfd85425e5984
#
_entry.id   2ec002a916557c30498cfd85425e5984
#
_cell.length_a   1.000
_cell.length_b   1.000
_cell.length_c   1.000
_cell.angle_alpha   90.00
_cell.angle_beta   90.00
_cell.angle_gamma   90.00
#
_symmetry.space_group_name_H-M   'P 1'
#
loop_
_entity.id
_entity.type
_entity.pdbx_description
1 polymer ?
#
loop_
_entity_poly.entity_id
_entity_poly.type
_entity_poly.pdbx_seq_one_letter_code
_entity_poly.pdbx_strand_id
1 'polypeptide(L)'
;MFDGIRKLWKGLMRMFGYTTLKQIVGKDITLSGAMIDAINEWKNMLNGQAGWITDSIVSLGIEEGICREFADCVLVEMETGVSNERLDKIYQKNIARLNENLQEGLALGSFALKPLGGTTAEFVAADKIIPISFGDDGNPNDMAFLTVKKVGDTDYFTRFERHYFIKGNLTIENRCFHSQTASDIGLPCSLEAVEEWVDIEPGPVTYPGMSRMDFGYYRNPIKNKVDGSVCGVSVYDSAIDLIRKADIQGARLDWEYESGERAIHVDGKALKQDKSTGRFGMARLNKRLYRGLNLEAGKDQELLKEYSPEMRDEAFRRGLEEYKREIEFSVGLAYGDLSDVQEIAKTATEIKVSKNRKYNRVTAIQNNLYDCLEDFAAGLAFYNSMLNSGYEFSCKFNDSILTDEEAERQQDRQDVSMGVMSHLEYRMKWYNEDESTAKKMLPEQNQVME
;
A
#
# COMPACT_ATOMS: atom_id res chain seq x y z
N MET A 1 28.57 -3.17 -3.68
CA MET A 1 28.14 -2.80 -2.31
C MET A 1 26.61 -2.75 -2.16
N PHE A 2 25.85 -2.39 -3.19
CA PHE A 2 24.37 -2.38 -3.16
C PHE A 2 23.69 -3.74 -3.22
N ASP A 3 24.30 -4.76 -3.84
CA ASP A 3 23.75 -6.13 -3.90
C ASP A 3 23.73 -6.87 -2.55
N GLY A 4 24.63 -6.50 -1.64
CA GLY A 4 24.63 -7.07 -0.29
C GLY A 4 23.49 -6.59 0.58
N ILE A 5 23.04 -5.33 0.38
CA ILE A 5 21.92 -4.73 1.11
C ILE A 5 20.59 -5.23 0.54
N ARG A 6 20.47 -5.44 -0.77
CA ARG A 6 19.27 -6.03 -1.41
C ARG A 6 18.95 -7.44 -0.94
N LYS A 7 19.95 -8.25 -0.56
CA LYS A 7 19.75 -9.59 0.01
C LYS A 7 19.27 -9.58 1.48
N LEU A 8 19.47 -8.48 2.20
CA LEU A 8 19.03 -8.33 3.61
C LEU A 8 17.51 -8.05 3.76
N TRP A 9 16.81 -7.72 2.67
CA TRP A 9 15.39 -7.36 2.67
C TRP A 9 14.44 -8.48 2.20
N LYS A 10 14.87 -9.73 2.23
CA LYS A 10 13.90 -10.84 2.19
C LYS A 10 13.11 -10.77 3.48
N GLY A 11 11.78 -10.65 3.38
CA GLY A 11 10.90 -10.35 4.52
C GLY A 11 11.24 -11.18 5.77
N LEU A 12 11.22 -10.53 6.92
CA LEU A 12 11.67 -11.11 8.19
C LEU A 12 10.98 -12.47 8.49
N MET A 13 9.69 -12.58 8.16
CA MET A 13 8.92 -13.80 8.41
C MET A 13 9.35 -14.99 7.53
N ARG A 14 9.74 -14.75 6.28
CA ARG A 14 10.29 -15.81 5.43
C ARG A 14 11.61 -16.35 5.95
N MET A 15 12.39 -15.51 6.66
CA MET A 15 13.67 -15.91 7.27
C MET A 15 13.47 -16.92 8.38
N PHE A 16 12.40 -16.78 9.17
CA PHE A 16 12.20 -17.62 10.35
C PHE A 16 11.37 -18.87 10.12
N GLY A 17 10.63 -18.94 9.01
CA GLY A 17 9.74 -20.06 8.68
C GLY A 17 8.58 -20.29 9.68
N TYR A 18 7.45 -20.72 9.16
CA TYR A 18 6.24 -20.97 9.96
C TYR A 18 6.46 -21.90 11.15
N THR A 19 7.22 -23.01 10.96
CA THR A 19 7.47 -24.02 12.01
C THR A 19 8.24 -23.44 13.18
N THR A 20 9.24 -22.58 12.93
CA THR A 20 10.05 -21.94 13.98
C THR A 20 9.19 -20.96 14.79
N LEU A 21 8.36 -20.15 14.12
CA LEU A 21 7.44 -19.22 14.79
C LEU A 21 6.44 -19.97 15.69
N LYS A 22 5.87 -21.07 15.20
CA LYS A 22 4.96 -21.92 15.98
C LYS A 22 5.65 -22.52 17.22
N GLN A 23 6.92 -22.93 17.10
CA GLN A 23 7.69 -23.44 18.25
C GLN A 23 7.94 -22.35 19.30
N ILE A 24 8.27 -21.12 18.89
CA ILE A 24 8.49 -20.00 19.79
C ILE A 24 7.21 -19.61 20.53
N VAL A 25 6.08 -19.56 19.83
CA VAL A 25 4.77 -19.23 20.41
C VAL A 25 4.24 -20.34 21.30
N GLY A 26 4.58 -21.61 21.00
CA GLY A 26 4.15 -22.79 21.77
C GLY A 26 2.69 -23.21 21.53
N LYS A 27 2.03 -22.63 20.54
CA LYS A 27 0.65 -22.96 20.09
C LYS A 27 0.47 -22.70 18.61
N ASP A 28 -0.70 -23.07 18.08
CA ASP A 28 -1.07 -22.72 16.71
C ASP A 28 -1.18 -21.21 16.53
N ILE A 29 -0.75 -20.72 15.38
CA ILE A 29 -0.80 -19.32 14.99
C ILE A 29 -1.72 -19.15 13.79
N THR A 30 -2.44 -18.03 13.73
CA THR A 30 -3.35 -17.71 12.62
C THR A 30 -2.59 -17.45 11.32
N LEU A 31 -1.39 -16.88 11.41
CA LEU A 31 -0.55 -16.63 10.26
C LEU A 31 -0.04 -17.96 9.68
N SER A 32 -0.47 -18.30 8.46
CA SER A 32 -0.02 -19.51 7.76
C SER A 32 1.27 -19.29 6.97
N GLY A 33 1.93 -20.38 6.56
CA GLY A 33 3.07 -20.31 5.64
C GLY A 33 2.70 -19.69 4.30
N ALA A 34 1.50 -19.96 3.78
CA ALA A 34 1.00 -19.37 2.55
C ALA A 34 0.84 -17.84 2.67
N MET A 35 0.38 -17.34 3.82
CA MET A 35 0.30 -15.88 4.07
C MET A 35 1.69 -15.25 4.16
N ILE A 36 2.66 -15.92 4.78
CA ILE A 36 4.05 -15.43 4.82
C ILE A 36 4.60 -15.27 3.40
N ASP A 37 4.41 -16.25 2.54
CA ASP A 37 4.85 -16.19 1.15
C ASP A 37 4.13 -15.08 0.37
N ALA A 38 2.82 -14.93 0.54
CA ALA A 38 2.03 -13.88 -0.09
C ALA A 38 2.48 -12.46 0.33
N ILE A 39 2.66 -12.22 1.64
CA ILE A 39 3.17 -10.92 2.15
C ILE A 39 4.54 -10.59 1.54
N ASN A 40 5.43 -11.59 1.41
CA ASN A 40 6.74 -11.38 0.79
C ASN A 40 6.62 -11.08 -0.71
N GLU A 41 5.70 -11.74 -1.42
CA GLU A 41 5.44 -11.46 -2.84
C GLU A 41 4.91 -10.04 -3.02
N TRP A 42 3.90 -9.62 -2.25
CA TRP A 42 3.38 -8.26 -2.29
C TRP A 42 4.45 -7.21 -1.99
N LYS A 43 5.32 -7.47 -1.01
CA LYS A 43 6.43 -6.58 -0.68
C LYS A 43 7.45 -6.48 -1.83
N ASN A 44 7.78 -7.60 -2.47
CA ASN A 44 8.66 -7.60 -3.64
C ASN A 44 8.03 -6.82 -4.80
N MET A 45 6.74 -6.99 -5.04
CA MET A 45 6.00 -6.23 -6.05
C MET A 45 6.05 -4.73 -5.76
N LEU A 46 5.67 -4.30 -4.56
CA LEU A 46 5.73 -2.88 -4.15
C LEU A 46 7.11 -2.25 -4.37
N ASN A 47 8.18 -3.03 -4.19
CA ASN A 47 9.56 -2.57 -4.41
C ASN A 47 10.05 -2.71 -5.86
N GLY A 48 9.17 -3.05 -6.82
CA GLY A 48 9.54 -3.28 -8.22
C GLY A 48 10.47 -4.49 -8.40
N GLN A 49 10.38 -5.49 -7.53
CA GLN A 49 11.21 -6.69 -7.50
C GLN A 49 10.37 -7.98 -7.59
N ALA A 50 9.21 -7.91 -8.23
CA ALA A 50 8.38 -9.07 -8.49
C ALA A 50 9.16 -10.17 -9.25
N GLY A 51 8.76 -11.42 -9.06
CA GLY A 51 9.48 -12.56 -9.62
C GLY A 51 9.59 -12.59 -11.15
N TRP A 52 8.79 -11.81 -11.87
CA TRP A 52 8.81 -11.68 -13.33
C TRP A 52 9.64 -10.49 -13.85
N ILE A 53 10.12 -9.61 -12.96
CA ILE A 53 10.94 -8.46 -13.32
C ILE A 53 12.35 -8.95 -13.68
N THR A 54 12.85 -8.50 -14.83
CA THR A 54 14.16 -8.86 -15.39
C THR A 54 14.82 -7.61 -15.98
N ASP A 55 16.02 -7.75 -16.57
CA ASP A 55 16.68 -6.65 -17.26
C ASP A 55 15.85 -6.10 -18.45
N SER A 56 14.94 -6.92 -19.01
CA SER A 56 14.08 -6.56 -20.15
C SER A 56 12.63 -6.29 -19.77
N ILE A 57 12.20 -6.58 -18.53
CA ILE A 57 10.84 -6.32 -18.03
C ILE A 57 10.99 -5.46 -16.79
N VAL A 58 10.61 -4.21 -16.90
CA VAL A 58 10.63 -3.23 -15.79
C VAL A 58 9.23 -3.10 -15.23
N SER A 59 9.10 -2.96 -13.90
CA SER A 59 7.82 -2.68 -13.27
C SER A 59 7.30 -1.32 -13.71
N LEU A 60 6.03 -1.26 -14.06
CA LEU A 60 5.32 -0.01 -14.36
C LEU A 60 4.91 0.75 -13.09
N GLY A 61 5.15 0.20 -11.89
CA GLY A 61 4.80 0.82 -10.61
C GLY A 61 3.28 0.91 -10.37
N ILE A 62 2.50 0.02 -10.97
CA ILE A 62 1.04 0.00 -10.86
C ILE A 62 0.61 -0.25 -9.41
N GLU A 63 1.32 -1.12 -8.70
CA GLU A 63 1.09 -1.45 -7.29
C GLU A 63 1.20 -0.21 -6.39
N GLU A 64 2.27 0.57 -6.58
CA GLU A 64 2.47 1.83 -5.87
C GLU A 64 1.36 2.83 -6.21
N GLY A 65 1.00 2.94 -7.50
CA GLY A 65 -0.09 3.78 -7.97
C GLY A 65 -1.42 3.45 -7.30
N ILE A 66 -1.78 2.15 -7.19
CA ILE A 66 -2.99 1.68 -6.52
C ILE A 66 -2.99 2.09 -5.04
N CYS A 67 -1.89 1.82 -4.33
CA CYS A 67 -1.79 2.12 -2.89
C CYS A 67 -1.84 3.62 -2.62
N ARG A 68 -1.17 4.43 -3.43
CA ARG A 68 -1.19 5.89 -3.33
C ARG A 68 -2.58 6.45 -3.57
N GLU A 69 -3.25 6.01 -4.63
CA GLU A 69 -4.60 6.46 -4.98
C GLU A 69 -5.60 6.19 -3.87
N PHE A 70 -5.58 4.99 -3.27
CA PHE A 70 -6.44 4.68 -2.14
C PHE A 70 -6.06 5.50 -0.90
N ALA A 71 -4.77 5.61 -0.56
CA ALA A 71 -4.34 6.35 0.63
C ALA A 71 -4.71 7.84 0.53
N ASP A 72 -4.52 8.45 -0.63
CA ASP A 72 -4.88 9.84 -0.86
C ASP A 72 -6.39 10.05 -0.74
N CYS A 73 -7.21 9.18 -1.36
CA CYS A 73 -8.66 9.27 -1.23
C CYS A 73 -9.17 9.04 0.20
N VAL A 74 -8.50 8.19 0.98
CA VAL A 74 -8.89 7.89 2.38
C VAL A 74 -8.58 9.08 3.30
N LEU A 75 -7.45 9.76 3.08
CA LEU A 75 -6.89 10.71 4.04
C LEU A 75 -7.10 12.19 3.68
N VAL A 76 -7.50 12.50 2.43
CA VAL A 76 -7.54 13.89 1.92
C VAL A 76 -8.38 14.84 2.76
N GLU A 77 -9.49 14.37 3.29
CA GLU A 77 -10.42 15.18 4.10
C GLU A 77 -10.60 14.61 5.51
N MET A 78 -9.62 13.82 5.98
CA MET A 78 -9.65 13.24 7.32
C MET A 78 -9.31 14.30 8.37
N GLU A 79 -10.20 14.47 9.34
CA GLU A 79 -9.98 15.24 10.56
C GLU A 79 -9.96 14.28 11.74
N THR A 80 -8.85 14.18 12.45
CA THR A 80 -8.72 13.27 13.59
C THR A 80 -7.98 13.92 14.76
N GLY A 81 -8.38 13.57 15.97
CA GLY A 81 -7.78 14.12 17.18
C GLY A 81 -8.34 13.55 18.48
N VAL A 82 -7.76 13.99 19.57
CA VAL A 82 -8.14 13.60 20.92
C VAL A 82 -8.43 14.84 21.76
N SER A 83 -9.52 14.86 22.52
CA SER A 83 -9.95 16.04 23.29
C SER A 83 -8.95 16.51 24.35
N ASN A 84 -8.08 15.63 24.85
CA ASN A 84 -7.03 16.01 25.79
C ASN A 84 -5.82 16.59 25.05
N GLU A 85 -5.53 17.88 25.23
CA GLU A 85 -4.49 18.63 24.51
C GLU A 85 -3.08 18.00 24.57
N ARG A 86 -2.70 17.43 25.72
CA ARG A 86 -1.38 16.77 25.87
C ARG A 86 -1.32 15.48 25.10
N LEU A 87 -2.37 14.67 25.17
CA LEU A 87 -2.47 13.41 24.44
C LEU A 87 -2.58 13.67 22.94
N ASP A 88 -3.33 14.69 22.53
CA ASP A 88 -3.47 15.06 21.13
C ASP A 88 -2.13 15.46 20.49
N LYS A 89 -1.32 16.26 21.18
CA LYS A 89 0.04 16.58 20.69
C LYS A 89 0.91 15.34 20.45
N ILE A 90 0.79 14.33 21.33
CA ILE A 90 1.51 13.07 21.17
C ILE A 90 0.92 12.30 19.98
N TYR A 91 -0.40 12.20 19.89
CA TYR A 91 -1.11 11.51 18.83
C TYR A 91 -0.77 12.10 17.46
N GLN A 92 -0.94 13.42 17.27
CA GLN A 92 -0.66 14.11 16.00
C GLN A 92 0.80 13.93 15.53
N LYS A 93 1.74 13.98 16.47
CA LYS A 93 3.16 13.75 16.15
C LYS A 93 3.41 12.36 15.57
N ASN A 94 2.74 11.35 16.09
CA ASN A 94 2.96 9.96 15.69
C ASN A 94 2.20 9.57 14.41
N ILE A 95 1.12 10.26 14.06
CA ILE A 95 0.39 10.04 12.80
C ILE A 95 0.86 10.94 11.65
N ALA A 96 1.87 11.78 11.84
CA ALA A 96 2.36 12.73 10.83
C ALA A 96 2.74 12.07 9.48
N ARG A 97 3.10 10.77 9.50
CA ARG A 97 3.43 9.98 8.32
C ARG A 97 2.35 8.93 7.98
N LEU A 98 1.11 9.17 8.38
CA LEU A 98 0.04 8.18 8.22
C LEU A 98 -0.21 7.83 6.75
N ASN A 99 -0.07 8.78 5.81
CA ASN A 99 -0.23 8.51 4.39
C ASN A 99 0.77 7.45 3.88
N GLU A 100 2.06 7.64 4.17
CA GLU A 100 3.10 6.68 3.80
C GLU A 100 2.86 5.31 4.46
N ASN A 101 2.50 5.31 5.74
CA ASN A 101 2.22 4.11 6.51
C ASN A 101 1.00 3.36 5.97
N LEU A 102 -0.05 4.08 5.57
CA LEU A 102 -1.25 3.51 4.98
C LEU A 102 -0.96 2.89 3.61
N GLN A 103 -0.15 3.54 2.78
CA GLN A 103 0.27 2.97 1.49
C GLN A 103 0.97 1.61 1.68
N GLU A 104 1.90 1.50 2.64
CA GLU A 104 2.57 0.23 2.95
C GLU A 104 1.58 -0.80 3.54
N GLY A 105 0.66 -0.37 4.40
CA GLY A 105 -0.39 -1.23 4.96
C GLY A 105 -1.36 -1.75 3.90
N LEU A 106 -1.77 -0.92 2.95
CA LEU A 106 -2.59 -1.31 1.81
C LEU A 106 -1.88 -2.35 0.93
N ALA A 107 -0.59 -2.15 0.70
CA ALA A 107 0.23 -3.07 -0.08
C ALA A 107 0.43 -4.43 0.60
N LEU A 108 0.69 -4.45 1.91
CA LEU A 108 1.03 -5.68 2.64
C LEU A 108 -0.17 -6.32 3.37
N GLY A 109 -1.34 -5.70 3.30
CA GLY A 109 -2.59 -6.22 3.85
C GLY A 109 -2.91 -5.76 5.27
N SER A 110 -1.92 -5.38 6.08
CA SER A 110 -2.10 -4.89 7.45
C SER A 110 -0.89 -4.12 7.97
N PHE A 111 -1.08 -3.36 9.03
CA PHE A 111 -0.01 -2.74 9.83
C PHE A 111 -0.45 -2.54 11.27
N ALA A 112 0.49 -2.21 12.14
CA ALA A 112 0.21 -1.77 13.49
C ALA A 112 0.88 -0.43 13.79
N LEU A 113 0.17 0.42 14.55
CA LEU A 113 0.71 1.61 15.20
C LEU A 113 0.93 1.26 16.67
N LYS A 114 2.19 1.03 17.06
CA LYS A 114 2.54 0.52 18.38
C LYS A 114 3.23 1.59 19.21
N PRO A 115 2.63 2.05 20.34
CA PRO A 115 3.32 2.88 21.30
C PRO A 115 4.54 2.16 21.90
N LEU A 116 5.66 2.91 22.05
CA LEU A 116 6.91 2.39 22.64
C LEU A 116 7.09 2.83 24.10
N GLY A 117 6.04 3.37 24.69
CA GLY A 117 6.10 4.09 25.95
C GLY A 117 6.37 5.59 25.75
N GLY A 118 6.02 6.41 26.75
CA GLY A 118 6.18 7.87 26.66
C GLY A 118 5.45 8.51 25.48
N THR A 119 6.19 9.26 24.65
CA THR A 119 5.60 10.08 23.56
C THR A 119 5.89 9.55 22.16
N THR A 120 6.46 8.36 22.03
CA THR A 120 6.87 7.77 20.75
C THR A 120 6.07 6.51 20.42
N ALA A 121 5.87 6.30 19.14
CA ALA A 121 5.28 5.08 18.61
C ALA A 121 6.09 4.59 17.38
N GLU A 122 5.93 3.32 17.07
CA GLU A 122 6.52 2.64 15.92
C GLU A 122 5.41 2.23 14.95
N PHE A 123 5.65 2.44 13.65
CA PHE A 123 4.90 1.79 12.60
C PHE A 123 5.49 0.40 12.35
N VAL A 124 4.67 -0.62 12.42
CA VAL A 124 5.07 -2.02 12.19
C VAL A 124 4.30 -2.56 10.99
N ALA A 125 5.01 -2.83 9.91
CA ALA A 125 4.43 -3.41 8.70
C ALA A 125 4.11 -4.92 8.88
N ALA A 126 3.22 -5.45 8.05
CA ALA A 126 2.71 -6.82 8.15
C ALA A 126 3.82 -7.89 8.17
N ASP A 127 4.94 -7.66 7.50
CA ASP A 127 6.09 -8.58 7.46
C ASP A 127 6.87 -8.70 8.79
N LYS A 128 6.49 -7.91 9.80
CA LYS A 128 7.04 -7.96 11.16
C LYS A 128 6.00 -8.26 12.22
N ILE A 129 4.75 -8.51 11.81
CA ILE A 129 3.63 -8.81 12.69
C ILE A 129 3.32 -10.30 12.59
N ILE A 130 3.16 -10.97 13.73
CA ILE A 130 2.73 -12.36 13.82
C ILE A 130 1.36 -12.40 14.47
N PRO A 131 0.27 -12.42 13.70
CA PRO A 131 -1.06 -12.68 14.22
C PRO A 131 -1.16 -14.11 14.77
N ILE A 132 -1.36 -14.22 16.07
CA ILE A 132 -1.45 -15.53 16.76
C ILE A 132 -2.91 -15.93 16.91
N SER A 133 -3.77 -15.04 17.40
CA SER A 133 -5.22 -15.28 17.42
C SER A 133 -6.01 -13.98 17.38
N PHE A 134 -7.23 -14.07 16.85
CA PHE A 134 -8.22 -13.01 16.81
C PHE A 134 -9.46 -13.42 17.63
N GLY A 135 -10.20 -12.43 18.09
CA GLY A 135 -11.52 -12.62 18.67
C GLY A 135 -12.60 -12.89 17.61
N ASP A 136 -13.80 -13.22 18.07
CA ASP A 136 -14.98 -13.41 17.20
C ASP A 136 -15.38 -12.12 16.48
N ASP A 137 -15.01 -10.96 17.04
CA ASP A 137 -15.17 -9.62 16.48
C ASP A 137 -14.12 -9.29 15.39
N GLY A 138 -13.12 -10.14 15.22
CA GLY A 138 -12.01 -9.94 14.28
C GLY A 138 -10.89 -9.06 14.80
N ASN A 139 -10.93 -8.63 16.05
CA ASN A 139 -9.88 -7.87 16.71
C ASN A 139 -8.75 -8.77 17.22
N PRO A 140 -7.49 -8.28 17.30
CA PRO A 140 -6.39 -9.08 17.80
C PRO A 140 -6.58 -9.46 19.28
N ASN A 141 -6.46 -10.76 19.60
CA ASN A 141 -6.43 -11.25 20.97
C ASN A 141 -5.03 -11.65 21.42
N ASP A 142 -4.17 -11.98 20.48
CA ASP A 142 -2.81 -12.41 20.71
C ASP A 142 -1.98 -12.12 19.46
N MET A 143 -1.01 -11.23 19.59
CA MET A 143 -0.18 -10.76 18.50
C MET A 143 1.25 -10.60 18.95
N ALA A 144 2.20 -10.90 18.07
CA ALA A 144 3.60 -10.66 18.34
C ALA A 144 4.25 -9.81 17.26
N PHE A 145 5.28 -9.10 17.67
CA PHE A 145 6.08 -8.22 16.82
C PHE A 145 7.54 -8.69 16.81
N LEU A 146 8.15 -8.64 15.62
CA LEU A 146 9.56 -8.97 15.44
C LEU A 146 10.38 -7.72 15.21
N THR A 147 11.42 -7.53 16.01
CA THR A 147 12.43 -6.48 15.79
C THR A 147 13.80 -7.14 15.69
N VAL A 148 14.52 -6.90 14.58
CA VAL A 148 15.89 -7.40 14.39
C VAL A 148 16.87 -6.27 14.44
N LYS A 149 17.91 -6.46 15.24
CA LYS A 149 19.08 -5.57 15.35
C LYS A 149 20.33 -6.30 14.94
N LYS A 150 21.13 -5.67 14.10
CA LYS A 150 22.48 -6.13 13.78
C LYS A 150 23.48 -5.40 14.68
N VAL A 151 24.26 -6.15 15.44
CA VAL A 151 25.32 -5.62 16.32
C VAL A 151 26.66 -6.12 15.79
N GLY A 152 27.58 -5.21 15.49
CA GLY A 152 28.84 -5.59 14.82
C GLY A 152 28.64 -6.08 13.39
N ASP A 153 29.52 -6.98 12.94
CA ASP A 153 29.53 -7.45 11.53
C ASP A 153 28.70 -8.72 11.30
N THR A 154 28.55 -9.58 12.32
CA THR A 154 28.01 -10.92 12.18
C THR A 154 26.85 -11.25 13.11
N ASP A 155 26.60 -10.44 14.13
CA ASP A 155 25.64 -10.77 15.17
C ASP A 155 24.27 -10.15 14.91
N TYR A 156 23.25 -10.98 14.88
CA TYR A 156 21.86 -10.58 14.69
C TYR A 156 21.06 -10.95 15.95
N PHE A 157 20.42 -9.95 16.54
CA PHE A 157 19.53 -10.12 17.67
C PHE A 157 18.10 -9.90 17.24
N THR A 158 17.24 -10.86 17.56
CA THR A 158 15.81 -10.80 17.27
C THR A 158 15.03 -10.70 18.56
N ARG A 159 14.30 -9.59 18.75
CA ARG A 159 13.32 -9.44 19.82
C ARG A 159 11.97 -9.90 19.32
N PHE A 160 11.38 -10.83 20.04
CA PHE A 160 10.01 -11.30 19.90
C PHE A 160 9.20 -10.69 21.04
N GLU A 161 8.34 -9.73 20.74
CA GLU A 161 7.48 -9.01 21.67
C GLU A 161 6.05 -9.45 21.45
N ARG A 162 5.42 -10.06 22.48
CA ARG A 162 4.08 -10.63 22.39
C ARG A 162 3.12 -9.93 23.33
N HIS A 163 1.97 -9.52 22.79
CA HIS A 163 0.86 -8.90 23.49
C HIS A 163 -0.34 -9.83 23.44
N TYR A 164 -0.90 -10.20 24.59
CA TYR A 164 -2.00 -11.13 24.69
C TYR A 164 -2.79 -10.96 25.98
N PHE A 165 -3.99 -11.54 26.05
CA PHE A 165 -4.82 -11.46 27.23
C PHE A 165 -4.72 -12.69 28.11
N ILE A 166 -4.55 -12.48 29.40
CA ILE A 166 -4.71 -13.49 30.45
C ILE A 166 -5.86 -13.05 31.37
N LYS A 167 -6.93 -13.85 31.42
CA LYS A 167 -8.11 -13.55 32.27
C LYS A 167 -8.67 -12.13 32.07
N GLY A 168 -8.64 -11.64 30.82
CA GLY A 168 -9.13 -10.30 30.47
C GLY A 168 -8.15 -9.15 30.77
N ASN A 169 -6.92 -9.43 31.17
CA ASN A 169 -5.89 -8.42 31.36
C ASN A 169 -4.81 -8.53 30.30
N LEU A 170 -4.39 -7.39 29.74
CA LEU A 170 -3.29 -7.33 28.81
C LEU A 170 -1.99 -7.84 29.45
N THR A 171 -1.29 -8.69 28.76
CA THR A 171 0.01 -9.23 29.18
C THR A 171 1.03 -9.05 28.06
N ILE A 172 2.21 -8.56 28.39
CA ILE A 172 3.31 -8.32 27.45
C ILE A 172 4.50 -9.19 27.86
N GLU A 173 5.08 -9.88 26.89
CA GLU A 173 6.26 -10.74 27.07
C GLU A 173 7.30 -10.44 25.99
N ASN A 174 8.55 -10.29 26.39
CA ASN A 174 9.68 -10.09 25.49
C ASN A 174 10.65 -11.26 25.59
N ARG A 175 11.07 -11.78 24.43
CA ARG A 175 12.15 -12.77 24.33
C ARG A 175 13.18 -12.32 23.33
N CYS A 176 14.45 -12.59 23.60
CA CYS A 176 15.56 -12.31 22.72
C CYS A 176 16.19 -13.59 22.19
N PHE A 177 16.61 -13.54 20.93
CA PHE A 177 17.32 -14.61 20.25
C PHE A 177 18.54 -14.03 19.54
N HIS A 178 19.64 -14.78 19.54
CA HIS A 178 20.90 -14.41 18.90
C HIS A 178 21.25 -15.40 17.80
N SER A 179 21.63 -14.90 16.65
CA SER A 179 22.12 -15.67 15.50
C SER A 179 23.31 -14.98 14.85
N GLN A 180 24.17 -15.76 14.20
CA GLN A 180 25.24 -15.25 13.35
C GLN A 180 24.83 -14.99 11.90
N THR A 181 23.61 -15.31 11.54
CA THR A 181 23.05 -15.12 10.21
C THR A 181 21.73 -14.37 10.26
N ALA A 182 21.49 -13.49 9.30
CA ALA A 182 20.22 -12.79 9.17
C ALA A 182 19.03 -13.72 8.85
N SER A 183 19.28 -14.95 8.45
CA SER A 183 18.28 -15.92 7.99
C SER A 183 17.83 -16.92 9.07
N ASP A 184 18.36 -16.81 10.26
CA ASP A 184 18.03 -17.71 11.38
C ASP A 184 17.68 -16.88 12.62
N ILE A 185 16.72 -17.34 13.39
CA ILE A 185 16.36 -16.70 14.66
C ILE A 185 17.43 -16.95 15.73
N GLY A 186 18.11 -18.10 15.66
CA GLY A 186 19.20 -18.49 16.56
C GLY A 186 18.74 -19.04 17.91
N LEU A 187 19.59 -18.82 18.93
CA LEU A 187 19.39 -19.34 20.27
C LEU A 187 18.86 -18.25 21.21
N PRO A 188 18.05 -18.61 22.23
CA PRO A 188 17.63 -17.67 23.27
C PRO A 188 18.81 -16.96 23.94
N CYS A 189 18.69 -15.67 24.15
CA CYS A 189 19.71 -14.84 24.84
C CYS A 189 19.03 -13.78 25.73
N SER A 190 19.84 -13.03 26.51
CA SER A 190 19.34 -11.90 27.30
C SER A 190 19.03 -10.70 26.41
N LEU A 191 17.99 -9.92 26.78
CA LEU A 191 17.70 -8.62 26.17
C LEU A 191 18.84 -7.62 26.40
N GLU A 192 19.58 -7.73 27.50
CA GLU A 192 20.74 -6.89 27.83
C GLU A 192 21.88 -6.97 26.81
N ALA A 193 21.87 -7.96 25.91
CA ALA A 193 22.84 -8.08 24.83
C ALA A 193 22.74 -6.95 23.78
N VAL A 194 21.64 -6.19 23.79
CA VAL A 194 21.39 -5.06 22.91
C VAL A 194 21.14 -3.83 23.76
N GLU A 195 21.94 -2.80 23.61
CA GLU A 195 21.93 -1.57 24.45
C GLU A 195 20.53 -0.94 24.52
N GLU A 196 19.80 -0.89 23.40
CA GLU A 196 18.46 -0.29 23.36
C GLU A 196 17.37 -1.16 24.05
N TRP A 197 17.69 -2.38 24.46
CA TRP A 197 16.75 -3.32 25.08
C TRP A 197 17.06 -3.60 26.56
N VAL A 198 18.08 -2.98 27.12
CA VAL A 198 18.53 -3.19 28.52
C VAL A 198 17.40 -2.89 29.53
N ASP A 199 16.61 -1.83 29.26
CA ASP A 199 15.52 -1.40 30.14
C ASP A 199 14.18 -2.12 29.84
N ILE A 200 14.17 -3.05 28.88
CA ILE A 200 12.95 -3.79 28.54
C ILE A 200 12.80 -4.99 29.46
N GLU A 201 11.67 -5.05 30.16
CA GLU A 201 11.35 -6.19 31.01
C GLU A 201 11.01 -7.42 30.17
N PRO A 202 11.65 -8.57 30.39
CA PRO A 202 11.34 -9.80 29.62
C PRO A 202 9.91 -10.27 29.87
N GLY A 203 9.38 -10.12 31.09
CA GLY A 203 8.03 -10.50 31.47
C GLY A 203 7.84 -12.02 31.64
N PRO A 204 6.59 -12.52 31.62
CA PRO A 204 5.35 -11.80 31.27
C PRO A 204 4.90 -10.77 32.32
N VAL A 205 4.63 -9.55 31.87
CA VAL A 205 4.11 -8.45 32.70
C VAL A 205 2.62 -8.28 32.39
N THR A 206 1.76 -8.34 33.42
CA THR A 206 0.31 -8.20 33.27
C THR A 206 -0.16 -6.82 33.73
N TYR A 207 -0.91 -6.15 32.89
CA TYR A 207 -1.46 -4.81 33.11
C TYR A 207 -2.95 -4.88 33.40
N PRO A 208 -3.38 -4.69 34.66
CA PRO A 208 -4.80 -4.71 35.00
C PRO A 208 -5.52 -3.46 34.47
N GLY A 209 -6.76 -3.62 34.07
CA GLY A 209 -7.61 -2.52 33.62
C GLY A 209 -7.50 -2.17 32.13
N MET A 210 -6.63 -2.83 31.38
CA MET A 210 -6.58 -2.70 29.93
C MET A 210 -7.39 -3.84 29.29
N SER A 211 -8.56 -3.50 28.72
CA SER A 211 -9.50 -4.46 28.11
C SER A 211 -9.36 -4.58 26.59
N ARG A 212 -8.50 -3.76 26.00
CA ARG A 212 -8.15 -3.77 24.56
C ARG A 212 -6.65 -3.85 24.39
N MET A 213 -6.17 -4.11 23.17
CA MET A 213 -4.74 -4.05 22.86
C MET A 213 -4.21 -2.63 23.06
N ASP A 214 -2.93 -2.53 23.39
CA ASP A 214 -2.20 -1.28 23.61
C ASP A 214 -1.60 -0.68 22.32
N PHE A 215 -2.05 -1.17 21.17
CA PHE A 215 -1.66 -0.72 19.83
C PHE A 215 -2.87 -0.69 18.92
N GLY A 216 -2.84 0.19 17.91
CA GLY A 216 -3.81 0.16 16.82
C GLY A 216 -3.41 -0.86 15.77
N TYR A 217 -4.33 -1.72 15.35
CA TYR A 217 -4.12 -2.68 14.28
C TYR A 217 -5.04 -2.41 13.11
N TYR A 218 -4.44 -2.12 11.95
CA TYR A 218 -5.16 -1.95 10.71
C TYR A 218 -5.10 -3.22 9.87
N ARG A 219 -6.21 -3.56 9.22
CA ARG A 219 -6.34 -4.66 8.29
C ARG A 219 -7.17 -4.24 7.08
N ASN A 220 -6.71 -4.58 5.86
CA ASN A 220 -7.49 -4.32 4.65
C ASN A 220 -8.85 -5.04 4.70
N PRO A 221 -9.96 -4.34 4.38
CA PRO A 221 -11.32 -4.91 4.39
C PRO A 221 -11.58 -5.75 3.13
N ILE A 222 -10.74 -6.76 2.90
CA ILE A 222 -10.79 -7.64 1.74
C ILE A 222 -10.81 -9.08 2.21
N LYS A 223 -11.63 -9.92 1.55
CA LYS A 223 -11.70 -11.34 1.86
C LYS A 223 -10.36 -12.01 1.54
N ASN A 224 -9.77 -12.65 2.54
CA ASN A 224 -8.56 -13.43 2.36
C ASN A 224 -8.87 -14.71 1.54
N LYS A 225 -8.27 -14.80 0.36
CA LYS A 225 -8.37 -15.95 -0.55
C LYS A 225 -7.09 -16.81 -0.53
N VAL A 226 -6.03 -16.35 0.14
CA VAL A 226 -4.75 -17.08 0.24
C VAL A 226 -4.93 -18.33 1.10
N ASP A 227 -5.51 -18.17 2.30
CA ASP A 227 -5.71 -19.27 3.24
C ASP A 227 -7.06 -19.24 3.97
N GLY A 228 -7.89 -18.24 3.70
CA GLY A 228 -9.20 -18.06 4.33
C GLY A 228 -9.16 -17.58 5.77
N SER A 229 -7.98 -17.25 6.32
CA SER A 229 -7.82 -16.73 7.68
C SER A 229 -8.31 -15.27 7.80
N VAL A 230 -8.29 -14.75 9.04
CA VAL A 230 -8.63 -13.36 9.36
C VAL A 230 -7.50 -12.37 8.99
N CYS A 231 -6.32 -12.86 8.58
CA CYS A 231 -5.20 -12.01 8.18
C CYS A 231 -5.56 -11.11 7.00
N GLY A 232 -5.05 -9.88 7.04
CA GLY A 232 -5.23 -8.91 5.94
C GLY A 232 -4.49 -9.33 4.68
N VAL A 233 -5.06 -8.99 3.52
CA VAL A 233 -4.47 -9.25 2.19
C VAL A 233 -4.25 -7.94 1.44
N SER A 234 -3.28 -7.93 0.54
CA SER A 234 -2.98 -6.76 -0.30
C SER A 234 -4.20 -6.26 -1.06
N VAL A 235 -4.31 -4.93 -1.23
CA VAL A 235 -5.37 -4.32 -2.06
C VAL A 235 -5.28 -4.76 -3.52
N TYR A 236 -4.10 -5.16 -3.99
CA TYR A 236 -3.87 -5.63 -5.36
C TYR A 236 -3.70 -7.15 -5.48
N ASP A 237 -3.93 -7.93 -4.40
CA ASP A 237 -3.84 -9.40 -4.45
C ASP A 237 -4.64 -10.01 -5.61
N SER A 238 -5.87 -9.53 -5.83
CA SER A 238 -6.73 -10.02 -6.92
C SER A 238 -6.26 -9.63 -8.32
N ALA A 239 -5.29 -8.72 -8.46
CA ALA A 239 -4.81 -8.17 -9.72
C ALA A 239 -3.37 -8.58 -10.07
N ILE A 240 -2.71 -9.44 -9.29
CA ILE A 240 -1.29 -9.81 -9.48
C ILE A 240 -1.01 -10.29 -10.92
N ASP A 241 -1.83 -11.21 -11.43
CA ASP A 241 -1.65 -11.72 -12.81
C ASP A 241 -1.88 -10.65 -13.89
N LEU A 242 -2.77 -9.69 -13.63
CA LEU A 242 -3.03 -8.58 -14.54
C LEU A 242 -1.88 -7.59 -14.55
N ILE A 243 -1.33 -7.27 -13.38
CA ILE A 243 -0.15 -6.41 -13.20
C ILE A 243 1.05 -7.03 -13.94
N ARG A 244 1.28 -8.33 -13.74
CA ARG A 244 2.32 -9.06 -14.48
C ARG A 244 2.15 -8.95 -16.00
N LYS A 245 0.92 -9.09 -16.50
CA LYS A 245 0.63 -8.94 -17.94
C LYS A 245 0.86 -7.51 -18.42
N ALA A 246 0.53 -6.51 -17.61
CA ALA A 246 0.76 -5.11 -17.92
C ALA A 246 2.25 -4.79 -18.02
N ASP A 247 3.09 -5.25 -17.07
CA ASP A 247 4.55 -5.09 -17.10
C ASP A 247 5.16 -5.75 -18.36
N ILE A 248 4.74 -6.97 -18.69
CA ILE A 248 5.18 -7.66 -19.91
C ILE A 248 4.73 -6.89 -21.17
N GLN A 249 3.54 -6.30 -21.14
CA GLN A 249 3.04 -5.52 -22.27
C GLN A 249 3.80 -4.21 -22.44
N GLY A 250 4.20 -3.56 -21.34
CA GLY A 250 5.11 -2.42 -21.35
C GLY A 250 6.45 -2.77 -22.01
N ALA A 251 7.06 -3.87 -21.60
CA ALA A 251 8.30 -4.35 -22.18
C ALA A 251 8.18 -4.67 -23.70
N ARG A 252 7.00 -5.18 -24.15
CA ARG A 252 6.74 -5.39 -25.59
C ARG A 252 6.64 -4.08 -26.36
N LEU A 253 6.05 -3.05 -25.74
CA LEU A 253 5.97 -1.71 -26.33
C LEU A 253 7.38 -1.10 -26.48
N ASP A 254 8.21 -1.19 -25.47
CA ASP A 254 9.60 -0.74 -25.52
C ASP A 254 10.40 -1.47 -26.59
N TRP A 255 10.22 -2.79 -26.68
CA TRP A 255 10.84 -3.60 -27.74
C TRP A 255 10.36 -3.19 -29.13
N GLU A 256 9.08 -2.84 -29.32
CA GLU A 256 8.55 -2.37 -30.60
C GLU A 256 9.27 -1.08 -31.03
N TYR A 257 9.48 -0.13 -30.09
CA TYR A 257 10.23 1.09 -30.38
C TYR A 257 11.71 0.81 -30.69
N GLU A 258 12.36 -0.05 -29.91
CA GLU A 258 13.77 -0.39 -30.13
C GLU A 258 13.97 -1.15 -31.45
N SER A 259 13.12 -2.14 -31.74
CA SER A 259 13.21 -2.97 -32.95
C SER A 259 12.78 -2.22 -34.21
N GLY A 260 11.82 -1.29 -34.07
CA GLY A 260 11.30 -0.45 -35.14
C GLY A 260 12.19 0.74 -35.48
N GLU A 261 13.30 0.96 -34.77
CA GLU A 261 14.22 2.05 -35.11
C GLU A 261 14.68 1.98 -36.56
N ARG A 262 14.54 3.13 -37.23
CA ARG A 262 15.05 3.26 -38.61
C ARG A 262 16.54 2.90 -38.68
N ALA A 263 16.87 1.96 -39.53
CA ALA A 263 18.23 1.58 -39.77
C ALA A 263 18.56 1.52 -41.26
N ILE A 264 19.79 1.80 -41.60
CA ILE A 264 20.33 1.65 -42.96
C ILE A 264 21.28 0.45 -42.93
N HIS A 265 20.87 -0.61 -43.58
CA HIS A 265 21.71 -1.78 -43.74
C HIS A 265 22.69 -1.54 -44.85
N VAL A 266 24.00 -1.65 -44.56
CA VAL A 266 25.10 -1.42 -45.49
C VAL A 266 25.82 -2.73 -45.70
N ASP A 267 26.00 -3.09 -46.97
CA ASP A 267 26.87 -4.27 -47.30
C ASP A 267 28.29 -4.03 -46.83
N GLY A 268 28.90 -5.06 -46.20
CA GLY A 268 30.29 -5.02 -45.73
C GLY A 268 31.29 -4.64 -46.83
N LYS A 269 30.95 -4.89 -48.10
CA LYS A 269 31.77 -4.51 -49.25
C LYS A 269 31.73 -3.01 -49.54
N ALA A 270 30.71 -2.28 -49.09
CA ALA A 270 30.61 -0.83 -49.21
C ALA A 270 31.40 -0.09 -48.13
N LEU A 271 31.87 -0.81 -47.10
CA LEU A 271 32.64 -0.26 -45.99
C LEU A 271 34.12 -0.10 -46.44
N LYS A 272 34.71 1.07 -46.19
CA LYS A 272 36.13 1.28 -46.43
C LYS A 272 36.96 0.51 -45.43
N GLN A 273 37.89 -0.28 -45.94
CA GLN A 273 38.92 -0.94 -45.12
C GLN A 273 39.93 0.10 -44.64
N ASP A 274 40.12 0.23 -43.34
CA ASP A 274 41.22 1.01 -42.80
C ASP A 274 42.55 0.29 -43.12
N LYS A 275 43.36 0.93 -43.95
CA LYS A 275 44.63 0.35 -44.40
C LYS A 275 45.65 0.14 -43.30
N SER A 276 45.45 0.80 -42.12
CA SER A 276 46.38 0.70 -40.99
C SER A 276 46.03 -0.43 -40.05
N THR A 277 44.73 -0.76 -39.91
CA THR A 277 44.23 -1.77 -38.95
C THR A 277 43.65 -3.01 -39.63
N GLY A 278 43.49 -3.00 -40.96
CA GLY A 278 42.85 -4.08 -41.71
C GLY A 278 41.34 -4.26 -41.42
N ARG A 279 40.78 -3.49 -40.54
CA ARG A 279 39.38 -3.58 -40.14
C ARG A 279 38.46 -2.76 -41.06
N PHE A 280 37.33 -3.36 -41.44
CA PHE A 280 36.28 -2.63 -42.13
C PHE A 280 35.58 -1.73 -41.12
N GLY A 281 35.55 -0.45 -41.34
CA GLY A 281 34.95 0.53 -40.45
C GLY A 281 34.18 1.58 -41.23
N MET A 282 33.04 1.96 -40.71
CA MET A 282 32.34 3.17 -41.12
C MET A 282 32.96 4.36 -40.42
N ALA A 283 33.82 5.11 -41.16
CA ALA A 283 34.39 6.32 -40.61
C ALA A 283 33.27 7.31 -40.25
N ARG A 284 33.11 7.59 -38.97
CA ARG A 284 32.24 8.63 -38.40
C ARG A 284 30.71 8.52 -38.65
N LEU A 285 30.18 7.38 -39.09
CA LEU A 285 28.75 7.17 -39.20
C LEU A 285 28.15 6.74 -37.83
N ASN A 286 26.94 7.21 -37.51
CA ASN A 286 26.26 6.81 -36.29
C ASN A 286 25.98 5.30 -36.36
N LYS A 287 26.59 4.52 -35.45
CA LYS A 287 26.45 3.05 -35.38
C LYS A 287 25.01 2.56 -35.12
N ARG A 288 24.18 3.41 -34.57
CA ARG A 288 22.75 3.12 -34.30
C ARG A 288 21.95 3.14 -35.61
N LEU A 289 22.26 4.08 -36.51
CA LEU A 289 21.57 4.23 -37.78
C LEU A 289 22.11 3.29 -38.86
N TYR A 290 23.43 3.03 -38.91
CA TYR A 290 24.06 2.24 -39.94
C TYR A 290 24.48 0.87 -39.39
N ARG A 291 23.84 -0.19 -39.89
CA ARG A 291 24.13 -1.58 -39.50
C ARG A 291 24.84 -2.30 -40.66
N GLY A 292 26.07 -2.78 -40.43
CA GLY A 292 26.78 -3.59 -41.40
C GLY A 292 26.29 -5.02 -41.45
N LEU A 293 25.80 -5.48 -42.58
CA LEU A 293 25.36 -6.85 -42.82
C LEU A 293 26.19 -7.46 -43.97
N ASN A 294 26.51 -8.75 -43.86
CA ASN A 294 27.01 -9.51 -44.99
C ASN A 294 25.82 -9.97 -45.84
N LEU A 295 25.43 -9.16 -46.80
CA LEU A 295 24.38 -9.53 -47.73
C LEU A 295 25.01 -10.43 -48.81
N GLU A 296 24.55 -11.69 -48.92
CA GLU A 296 24.96 -12.53 -50.07
C GLU A 296 24.43 -11.91 -51.35
N ALA A 297 25.37 -11.60 -52.26
CA ALA A 297 25.07 -10.87 -53.47
C ALA A 297 24.26 -11.73 -54.45
N GLY A 298 22.95 -11.51 -54.52
CA GLY A 298 22.15 -11.83 -55.71
C GLY A 298 22.45 -10.85 -56.84
N LYS A 299 21.97 -11.13 -58.04
CA LYS A 299 22.29 -10.37 -59.28
C LYS A 299 21.84 -8.91 -59.31
N ASP A 300 21.02 -8.45 -58.34
CA ASP A 300 20.59 -7.06 -58.18
C ASP A 300 21.15 -6.52 -56.85
N GLN A 301 22.30 -5.88 -56.92
CA GLN A 301 23.05 -5.40 -55.74
C GLN A 301 22.57 -4.02 -55.29
N GLU A 302 21.62 -4.00 -54.36
CA GLU A 302 21.46 -2.82 -53.51
C GLU A 302 22.50 -2.86 -52.38
N LEU A 303 23.52 -1.97 -52.45
CA LEU A 303 24.56 -1.82 -51.44
C LEU A 303 24.06 -1.21 -50.15
N LEU A 304 22.87 -0.62 -50.16
CA LEU A 304 22.18 0.06 -49.08
C LEU A 304 20.74 -0.36 -49.07
N LYS A 305 20.22 -0.83 -47.92
CA LYS A 305 18.81 -1.14 -47.72
C LYS A 305 18.29 -0.40 -46.49
N GLU A 306 17.29 0.43 -46.70
CA GLU A 306 16.61 1.11 -45.61
C GLU A 306 15.67 0.11 -44.89
N TYR A 307 15.75 0.06 -43.59
CA TYR A 307 14.84 -0.64 -42.72
C TYR A 307 14.02 0.37 -41.94
N SER A 308 12.74 0.47 -42.20
CA SER A 308 11.78 1.36 -41.57
C SER A 308 10.43 0.65 -41.51
N PRO A 309 10.26 -0.31 -40.59
CA PRO A 309 9.02 -1.05 -40.48
C PRO A 309 7.89 -0.13 -39.98
N GLU A 310 6.65 -0.46 -40.33
CA GLU A 310 5.48 0.14 -39.67
C GLU A 310 5.45 -0.28 -38.20
N MET A 311 5.24 0.69 -37.32
CA MET A 311 5.14 0.43 -35.89
C MET A 311 3.73 -0.03 -35.51
N ARG A 312 3.63 -1.00 -34.62
CA ARG A 312 2.35 -1.53 -34.06
C ARG A 312 2.07 -0.97 -32.65
N ASP A 313 2.67 0.17 -32.33
CA ASP A 313 2.65 0.77 -31.00
C ASP A 313 1.21 1.08 -30.51
N GLU A 314 0.31 1.51 -31.39
CA GLU A 314 -1.10 1.72 -31.03
C GLU A 314 -1.79 0.43 -30.56
N ALA A 315 -1.50 -0.71 -31.17
CA ALA A 315 -2.08 -1.99 -30.74
C ALA A 315 -1.54 -2.42 -29.37
N PHE A 316 -0.26 -2.19 -29.12
CA PHE A 316 0.36 -2.49 -27.82
C PHE A 316 -0.12 -1.55 -26.72
N ARG A 317 -0.28 -0.25 -27.01
CA ARG A 317 -0.86 0.73 -26.08
C ARG A 317 -2.28 0.38 -25.72
N ARG A 318 -3.14 0.07 -26.70
CA ARG A 318 -4.53 -0.37 -26.45
C ARG A 318 -4.57 -1.60 -25.55
N GLY A 319 -3.69 -2.59 -25.77
CA GLY A 319 -3.60 -3.76 -24.92
C GLY A 319 -3.15 -3.43 -23.48
N LEU A 320 -2.24 -2.47 -23.29
CA LEU A 320 -1.82 -2.00 -21.96
C LEU A 320 -2.95 -1.26 -21.26
N GLU A 321 -3.67 -0.39 -21.96
CA GLU A 321 -4.81 0.34 -21.39
C GLU A 321 -5.96 -0.62 -20.99
N GLU A 322 -6.18 -1.70 -21.74
CA GLU A 322 -7.17 -2.71 -21.35
C GLU A 322 -6.76 -3.43 -20.05
N TYR A 323 -5.49 -3.83 -19.90
CA TYR A 323 -5.02 -4.40 -18.64
C TYR A 323 -5.18 -3.43 -17.46
N LYS A 324 -4.88 -2.15 -17.63
CA LYS A 324 -5.09 -1.15 -16.59
C LYS A 324 -6.54 -1.06 -16.15
N ARG A 325 -7.50 -1.12 -17.10
CA ARG A 325 -8.94 -1.12 -16.80
C ARG A 325 -9.39 -2.37 -16.06
N GLU A 326 -8.88 -3.54 -16.44
CA GLU A 326 -9.16 -4.78 -15.74
C GLU A 326 -8.59 -4.74 -14.30
N ILE A 327 -7.42 -4.13 -14.11
CA ILE A 327 -6.82 -3.88 -12.79
C ILE A 327 -7.71 -2.96 -11.96
N GLU A 328 -8.12 -1.80 -12.49
CA GLU A 328 -9.04 -0.86 -11.81
C GLU A 328 -10.31 -1.57 -11.33
N PHE A 329 -10.91 -2.41 -12.22
CA PHE A 329 -12.08 -3.20 -11.85
C PHE A 329 -11.78 -4.20 -10.72
N SER A 330 -10.66 -4.92 -10.80
CA SER A 330 -10.30 -5.99 -9.86
C SER A 330 -10.01 -5.44 -8.47
N VAL A 331 -9.30 -4.31 -8.35
CA VAL A 331 -8.92 -3.71 -7.06
C VAL A 331 -10.01 -2.81 -6.47
N GLY A 332 -10.98 -2.37 -7.29
CA GLY A 332 -12.06 -1.51 -6.86
C GLY A 332 -11.82 -0.02 -7.07
N LEU A 333 -10.88 0.37 -7.93
CA LEU A 333 -10.68 1.73 -8.38
C LEU A 333 -11.75 2.17 -9.39
N ALA A 334 -11.87 3.47 -9.60
CA ALA A 334 -12.69 4.01 -10.67
C ALA A 334 -11.94 3.88 -12.01
N TYR A 335 -12.70 3.79 -13.09
CA TYR A 335 -12.09 3.82 -14.42
C TYR A 335 -11.49 5.20 -14.69
N GLY A 336 -10.26 5.24 -15.10
CA GLY A 336 -9.49 6.46 -15.36
C GLY A 336 -8.58 6.85 -14.19
N ASP A 337 -8.56 6.10 -13.10
CA ASP A 337 -7.59 6.29 -12.02
C ASP A 337 -6.17 5.84 -12.44
N LEU A 338 -6.08 4.79 -13.27
CA LEU A 338 -4.82 4.24 -13.83
C LEU A 338 -4.81 4.27 -15.36
N SER A 339 -5.98 4.13 -16.00
CA SER A 339 -6.13 4.07 -17.45
C SER A 339 -6.42 5.45 -18.05
N ASP A 340 -6.18 5.61 -19.37
CA ASP A 340 -6.48 6.86 -20.06
C ASP A 340 -8.01 7.08 -20.17
N VAL A 341 -8.44 8.28 -19.79
CA VAL A 341 -9.85 8.69 -19.79
C VAL A 341 -10.36 9.00 -21.21
N GLN A 342 -9.48 9.38 -22.14
CA GLN A 342 -9.85 9.96 -23.43
C GLN A 342 -10.42 8.95 -24.44
N GLU A 343 -10.14 7.67 -24.29
CA GLU A 343 -10.57 6.65 -25.26
C GLU A 343 -11.97 6.06 -25.04
N ILE A 344 -12.73 6.51 -24.03
CA ILE A 344 -13.98 5.83 -23.68
C ILE A 344 -15.16 6.79 -23.72
N ALA A 345 -15.98 6.65 -24.74
CA ALA A 345 -17.37 7.12 -24.70
C ALA A 345 -18.17 6.24 -23.72
N LYS A 346 -17.93 6.39 -22.40
CA LYS A 346 -18.72 5.72 -21.37
C LYS A 346 -20.02 6.44 -21.16
N THR A 347 -21.08 5.69 -20.91
CA THR A 347 -22.34 6.26 -20.46
C THR A 347 -22.17 6.88 -19.09
N ALA A 348 -22.91 7.95 -18.79
CA ALA A 348 -22.93 8.56 -17.45
C ALA A 348 -23.19 7.53 -16.34
N THR A 349 -24.00 6.49 -16.66
CA THR A 349 -24.31 5.39 -15.74
C THR A 349 -23.07 4.54 -15.42
N GLU A 350 -22.22 4.22 -16.39
CA GLU A 350 -20.99 3.43 -16.15
C GLU A 350 -19.98 4.19 -15.31
N ILE A 351 -19.84 5.49 -15.54
CA ILE A 351 -19.00 6.36 -14.73
C ILE A 351 -19.49 6.40 -13.28
N LYS A 352 -20.80 6.57 -13.08
CA LYS A 352 -21.41 6.60 -11.75
C LYS A 352 -21.22 5.27 -11.00
N VAL A 353 -21.41 4.12 -11.67
CA VAL A 353 -21.21 2.80 -11.07
C VAL A 353 -19.74 2.58 -10.67
N SER A 354 -18.82 3.03 -11.50
CA SER A 354 -17.39 2.94 -11.23
C SER A 354 -16.97 3.79 -10.01
N LYS A 355 -17.47 5.03 -9.93
CA LYS A 355 -17.24 5.92 -8.75
C LYS A 355 -17.83 5.32 -7.47
N ASN A 356 -19.06 4.75 -7.53
CA ASN A 356 -19.67 4.09 -6.37
C ASN A 356 -18.85 2.88 -5.87
N ARG A 357 -18.21 2.13 -6.77
CA ARG A 357 -17.33 1.02 -6.39
C ARG A 357 -16.12 1.52 -5.61
N LYS A 358 -15.45 2.58 -6.10
CA LYS A 358 -14.32 3.23 -5.41
C LYS A 358 -14.76 3.78 -4.04
N TYR A 359 -15.88 4.50 -3.99
CA TYR A 359 -16.46 5.02 -2.76
C TYR A 359 -16.64 3.92 -1.70
N ASN A 360 -17.32 2.82 -2.06
CA ASN A 360 -17.53 1.71 -1.13
C ASN A 360 -16.22 1.11 -0.62
N ARG A 361 -15.21 1.02 -1.47
CA ARG A 361 -13.88 0.51 -1.08
C ARG A 361 -13.17 1.46 -0.12
N VAL A 362 -13.17 2.76 -0.43
CA VAL A 362 -12.56 3.81 0.40
C VAL A 362 -13.24 3.86 1.77
N THR A 363 -14.59 3.88 1.82
CA THR A 363 -15.34 3.88 3.08
C THR A 363 -15.04 2.65 3.94
N ALA A 364 -14.89 1.47 3.33
CA ALA A 364 -14.52 0.28 4.08
C ALA A 364 -13.09 0.39 4.68
N ILE A 365 -12.14 1.00 3.95
CA ILE A 365 -10.79 1.27 4.45
C ILE A 365 -10.83 2.29 5.59
N GLN A 366 -11.61 3.36 5.45
CA GLN A 366 -11.79 4.41 6.46
C GLN A 366 -12.34 3.83 7.78
N ASN A 367 -13.32 2.93 7.72
CA ASN A 367 -13.87 2.29 8.91
C ASN A 367 -12.81 1.49 9.68
N ASN A 368 -12.02 0.66 8.97
CA ASN A 368 -10.95 -0.11 9.62
C ASN A 368 -9.79 0.79 10.11
N LEU A 369 -9.55 1.91 9.43
CA LEU A 369 -8.57 2.90 9.88
C LEU A 369 -9.04 3.65 11.12
N TYR A 370 -10.35 3.97 11.21
CA TYR A 370 -10.96 4.57 12.40
C TYR A 370 -10.68 3.70 13.63
N ASP A 371 -11.01 2.41 13.56
CA ASP A 371 -10.83 1.47 14.67
C ASP A 371 -9.35 1.37 15.08
N CYS A 372 -8.44 1.32 14.10
CA CYS A 372 -7.00 1.31 14.32
C CYS A 372 -6.52 2.59 15.04
N LEU A 373 -6.97 3.76 14.62
CA LEU A 373 -6.58 5.04 15.23
C LEU A 373 -7.18 5.23 16.63
N GLU A 374 -8.40 4.74 16.87
CA GLU A 374 -9.02 4.75 18.19
C GLU A 374 -8.24 3.87 19.18
N ASP A 375 -7.91 2.64 18.79
CA ASP A 375 -7.11 1.74 19.62
C ASP A 375 -5.69 2.28 19.84
N PHE A 376 -5.09 2.90 18.82
CA PHE A 376 -3.81 3.58 18.94
C PHE A 376 -3.85 4.74 19.96
N ALA A 377 -4.89 5.57 19.92
CA ALA A 377 -5.07 6.66 20.90
C ALA A 377 -5.22 6.09 22.32
N ALA A 378 -5.94 4.97 22.48
CA ALA A 378 -6.09 4.28 23.77
C ALA A 378 -4.74 3.72 24.26
N GLY A 379 -3.92 3.14 23.38
CA GLY A 379 -2.57 2.69 23.71
C GLY A 379 -1.67 3.84 24.17
N LEU A 380 -1.70 4.98 23.48
CA LEU A 380 -0.96 6.17 23.90
C LEU A 380 -1.44 6.70 25.26
N ALA A 381 -2.75 6.70 25.51
CA ALA A 381 -3.33 7.11 26.80
C ALA A 381 -2.89 6.16 27.91
N PHE A 382 -2.83 4.86 27.65
CA PHE A 382 -2.37 3.86 28.60
C PHE A 382 -0.91 4.14 29.05
N TYR A 383 0.02 4.25 28.11
CA TYR A 383 1.44 4.50 28.44
C TYR A 383 1.71 5.87 29.05
N ASN A 384 0.82 6.82 28.88
CA ASN A 384 0.91 8.15 29.49
C ASN A 384 0.09 8.29 30.80
N SER A 385 -0.47 7.18 31.33
CA SER A 385 -1.33 7.15 32.52
C SER A 385 -2.57 8.05 32.40
N MET A 386 -3.13 8.15 31.20
CA MET A 386 -4.26 9.00 30.87
C MET A 386 -5.55 8.22 30.56
N LEU A 387 -5.57 6.89 30.68
CA LEU A 387 -6.78 6.07 30.40
C LEU A 387 -8.02 6.55 31.16
N ASN A 388 -7.85 6.99 32.40
CA ASN A 388 -8.94 7.44 33.27
C ASN A 388 -9.13 8.96 33.25
N SER A 389 -8.46 9.70 32.36
CA SER A 389 -8.51 11.17 32.33
C SER A 389 -9.72 11.75 31.58
N GLY A 390 -10.61 10.88 31.06
CA GLY A 390 -11.85 11.31 30.40
C GLY A 390 -11.58 12.00 29.06
N TYR A 391 -10.74 11.43 28.20
CA TYR A 391 -10.55 11.90 26.83
C TYR A 391 -11.59 11.28 25.87
N GLU A 392 -11.89 12.02 24.82
CA GLU A 392 -12.72 11.55 23.70
C GLU A 392 -11.85 11.53 22.43
N PHE A 393 -11.93 10.44 21.69
CA PHE A 393 -11.32 10.31 20.36
C PHE A 393 -12.34 10.75 19.31
N SER A 394 -11.91 11.44 18.29
CA SER A 394 -12.73 11.79 17.13
C SER A 394 -11.94 11.58 15.84
N CYS A 395 -12.59 10.98 14.86
CA CYS A 395 -12.08 10.89 13.51
C CYS A 395 -13.27 11.04 12.54
N LYS A 396 -13.17 11.97 11.61
CA LYS A 396 -14.18 12.25 10.61
C LYS A 396 -13.57 12.20 9.24
N PHE A 397 -14.26 11.60 8.30
CA PHE A 397 -13.91 11.55 6.90
C PHE A 397 -14.98 12.34 6.14
N ASN A 398 -14.60 13.46 5.53
CA ASN A 398 -15.50 14.28 4.75
C ASN A 398 -15.29 13.92 3.27
N ASP A 399 -16.14 13.05 2.70
CA ASP A 399 -15.95 12.43 1.39
C ASP A 399 -16.43 13.30 0.21
N SER A 400 -16.16 14.61 0.22
CA SER A 400 -16.65 15.56 -0.79
C SER A 400 -16.12 15.25 -2.22
N ILE A 401 -14.92 14.70 -2.32
CA ILE A 401 -14.28 14.35 -3.61
C ILE A 401 -14.91 13.10 -4.24
N LEU A 402 -15.42 12.19 -3.43
CA LEU A 402 -15.99 10.93 -3.88
C LEU A 402 -17.49 11.04 -4.16
N THR A 403 -18.17 12.02 -3.54
CA THR A 403 -19.58 12.33 -3.77
C THR A 403 -19.70 13.39 -4.86
N ASP A 404 -20.68 13.26 -5.73
CA ASP A 404 -21.05 14.33 -6.67
C ASP A 404 -21.88 15.36 -5.92
N GLU A 405 -21.20 16.18 -5.09
CA GLU A 405 -21.83 17.19 -4.23
C GLU A 405 -22.74 18.15 -5.02
N GLU A 406 -22.36 18.43 -6.26
CA GLU A 406 -23.14 19.34 -7.10
C GLU A 406 -24.45 18.69 -7.55
N ALA A 407 -24.42 17.40 -7.90
CA ALA A 407 -25.61 16.63 -8.20
C ALA A 407 -26.49 16.41 -6.98
N GLU A 408 -25.89 16.10 -5.81
CA GLU A 408 -26.63 15.95 -4.56
C GLU A 408 -27.24 17.26 -4.09
N ARG A 409 -26.50 18.35 -4.15
CA ARG A 409 -26.98 19.69 -3.83
C ARG A 409 -28.11 20.14 -4.77
N GLN A 410 -28.06 19.73 -6.03
CA GLN A 410 -29.09 20.01 -7.01
C GLN A 410 -30.35 19.19 -6.71
N GLN A 411 -30.19 17.92 -6.31
CA GLN A 411 -31.30 17.07 -5.86
C GLN A 411 -31.94 17.63 -4.57
N ASP A 412 -31.15 17.98 -3.58
CA ASP A 412 -31.65 18.55 -2.32
C ASP A 412 -32.38 19.89 -2.56
N ARG A 413 -31.92 20.73 -3.51
CA ARG A 413 -32.66 21.93 -3.94
C ARG A 413 -34.02 21.59 -4.53
N GLN A 414 -34.09 20.52 -5.32
CA GLN A 414 -35.37 20.04 -5.85
C GLN A 414 -36.26 19.51 -4.72
N ASP A 415 -35.71 18.75 -3.79
CA ASP A 415 -36.44 18.23 -2.64
C ASP A 415 -36.96 19.35 -1.73
N VAL A 416 -36.18 20.41 -1.54
CA VAL A 416 -36.67 21.63 -0.84
C VAL A 416 -37.79 22.28 -1.63
N SER A 417 -37.68 22.39 -2.94
CA SER A 417 -38.72 22.99 -3.78
C SER A 417 -40.03 22.20 -3.80
N MET A 418 -39.91 20.85 -3.65
CA MET A 418 -41.04 19.94 -3.55
C MET A 418 -41.59 19.79 -2.11
N GLY A 419 -40.95 20.41 -1.13
CA GLY A 419 -41.38 20.34 0.27
C GLY A 419 -41.02 18.99 0.97
N VAL A 420 -40.17 18.19 0.36
CA VAL A 420 -39.68 16.91 0.94
C VAL A 420 -38.59 17.16 1.95
N MET A 421 -37.75 18.16 1.73
CA MET A 421 -36.70 18.64 2.61
C MET A 421 -36.99 20.06 3.11
N SER A 422 -36.76 20.35 4.37
CA SER A 422 -36.94 21.71 4.91
C SER A 422 -35.76 22.62 4.53
N HIS A 423 -36.02 23.94 4.42
CA HIS A 423 -34.96 24.94 4.26
C HIS A 423 -33.95 24.91 5.41
N LEU A 424 -34.38 24.52 6.61
CA LEU A 424 -33.54 24.37 7.77
C LEU A 424 -32.56 23.23 7.61
N GLU A 425 -33.05 22.05 7.23
CA GLU A 425 -32.21 20.85 6.97
C GLU A 425 -31.21 21.09 5.83
N TYR A 426 -31.66 21.77 4.76
CA TYR A 426 -30.78 22.15 3.65
C TYR A 426 -29.63 23.04 4.12
N ARG A 427 -29.92 24.04 4.97
CA ARG A 427 -28.89 24.94 5.50
C ARG A 427 -27.94 24.21 6.43
N MET A 428 -28.44 23.41 7.35
CA MET A 428 -27.59 22.62 8.25
C MET A 428 -26.65 21.71 7.47
N LYS A 429 -27.15 21.04 6.42
CA LYS A 429 -26.36 20.13 5.59
C LYS A 429 -25.31 20.85 4.74
N TRP A 430 -25.71 21.90 4.01
CA TRP A 430 -24.86 22.51 2.96
C TRP A 430 -24.05 23.72 3.41
N TYR A 431 -24.37 24.30 4.55
CA TYR A 431 -23.63 25.42 5.11
C TYR A 431 -22.95 25.06 6.43
N ASN A 432 -23.07 23.81 6.86
CA ASN A 432 -22.51 23.28 8.11
C ASN A 432 -22.87 24.17 9.34
N GLU A 433 -24.11 24.69 9.35
CA GLU A 433 -24.63 25.54 10.41
C GLU A 433 -25.33 24.70 11.47
N ASP A 434 -25.16 25.08 12.73
CA ASP A 434 -25.98 24.51 13.82
C ASP A 434 -27.44 24.96 13.68
N GLU A 435 -28.36 24.24 14.27
CA GLU A 435 -29.82 24.49 14.17
C GLU A 435 -30.19 25.93 14.56
N SER A 436 -29.51 26.48 15.58
CA SER A 436 -29.78 27.83 16.08
C SER A 436 -29.36 28.91 15.08
N THR A 437 -28.25 28.70 14.41
CA THR A 437 -27.72 29.60 13.37
C THR A 437 -28.53 29.47 12.09
N ALA A 438 -28.80 28.24 11.67
CA ALA A 438 -29.61 27.98 10.49
C ALA A 438 -31.03 28.58 10.61
N LYS A 439 -31.68 28.50 11.76
CA LYS A 439 -32.97 29.15 12.00
C LYS A 439 -32.92 30.67 11.87
N LYS A 440 -31.86 31.32 12.38
CA LYS A 440 -31.70 32.78 12.29
C LYS A 440 -31.46 33.28 10.88
N MET A 441 -30.88 32.42 10.01
CA MET A 441 -30.55 32.75 8.64
C MET A 441 -31.63 32.39 7.64
N LEU A 442 -32.74 31.76 8.08
CA LEU A 442 -33.89 31.55 7.21
C LEU A 442 -34.58 32.91 6.97
N PRO A 443 -35.02 33.18 5.70
CA PRO A 443 -35.81 34.37 5.43
C PRO A 443 -37.12 34.32 6.24
N GLU A 444 -37.51 35.45 6.85
CA GLU A 444 -38.82 35.57 7.51
C GLU A 444 -39.91 35.24 6.48
N GLN A 445 -40.69 34.20 6.77
CA GLN A 445 -41.89 33.91 5.95
C GLN A 445 -42.79 35.11 6.02
N ASN A 446 -42.84 35.93 4.99
CA ASN A 446 -43.91 36.90 4.84
C ASN A 446 -45.25 36.11 4.86
N GLN A 447 -45.98 36.26 5.91
CA GLN A 447 -47.37 35.83 5.97
C GLN A 447 -48.10 36.51 4.83
N VAL A 448 -48.37 35.75 3.77
CA VAL A 448 -49.32 36.17 2.75
C VAL A 448 -50.65 36.21 3.46
N MET A 449 -51.09 37.42 3.79
CA MET A 449 -52.47 37.62 4.24
C MET A 449 -53.42 37.12 3.15
N GLU A 450 -54.43 36.42 3.57
CA GLU A 450 -55.63 36.05 2.83
C GLU A 450 -56.23 37.19 2.02
#